data_cd510983da52e3f5bdcd4c15279854a8
#
_entry.id   cd510983da52e3f5bdcd4c15279854a8
#
_cell.length_a   1.000
_cell.length_b   1.000
_cell.length_c   1.000
_cell.angle_alpha   90.00
_cell.angle_beta   90.00
_cell.angle_gamma   90.00
#
_symmetry.space_group_name_H-M   'P 1'
#
loop_
_entity.id
_entity.type
_entity.pdbx_description
1 polymer ?
#
loop_
_entity_poly.entity_id
_entity_poly.type
_entity_poly.pdbx_seq_one_letter_code
_entity_poly.pdbx_strand_id
1 'polypeptide(L)'
;MSPVFDLLVNFWRVLRNACARLLGRPPHYVSLEVSGSLPELEPRIGFLQRRLRPGPAAPSLEGMRSILGRIAADARAQGVVLRLRSLDAGWAALEELRRELLAFRGRGGRVVAYLLDPVDSRSYYLACAADEVLATPLATVAVTGLRTRVNFLKNALDRVGVEAEVVAVSPYKSAGDPYVRNDFSRESREQAERLLERRYEELVRAISEGRDLGHKEALARIDGAPYAAPEALDQGLLDGVCYEDELPERLGGEEERARVAEWGAARRSLRVPFRRSPRRRVGLVSLSGTIVRGRSRRLPVPVPVLGGEQAGSDTVVA
;
A
#
# COMPACT_ATOMS: atom_id res chain seq x y z
N MET A 1 -2.98 -30.32 10.34
CA MET A 1 -3.90 -30.63 9.21
C MET A 1 -3.31 -31.81 8.49
N SER A 2 -4.13 -32.82 8.18
CA SER A 2 -3.67 -34.09 7.60
C SER A 2 -3.29 -33.93 6.12
N PRO A 3 -2.34 -34.72 5.59
CA PRO A 3 -2.00 -34.75 4.17
C PRO A 3 -3.21 -35.07 3.28
N VAL A 4 -4.19 -35.76 3.80
CA VAL A 4 -5.48 -36.07 3.12
C VAL A 4 -6.27 -34.79 2.81
N PHE A 5 -6.27 -33.82 3.72
CA PHE A 5 -6.94 -32.54 3.50
C PHE A 5 -6.28 -31.73 2.36
N ASP A 6 -4.96 -31.76 2.28
CA ASP A 6 -4.25 -31.09 1.19
C ASP A 6 -4.49 -31.77 -0.17
N LEU A 7 -4.63 -33.08 -0.19
CA LEU A 7 -5.01 -33.83 -1.41
C LEU A 7 -6.42 -33.45 -1.89
N LEU A 8 -7.41 -33.40 -1.00
CA LEU A 8 -8.76 -33.00 -1.33
C LEU A 8 -8.82 -31.55 -1.86
N VAL A 9 -8.14 -30.63 -1.17
CA VAL A 9 -8.08 -29.23 -1.61
C VAL A 9 -7.40 -29.12 -2.98
N ASN A 10 -6.34 -29.86 -3.22
CA ASN A 10 -5.63 -29.82 -4.50
C ASN A 10 -6.45 -30.48 -5.61
N PHE A 11 -7.21 -31.53 -5.34
CA PHE A 11 -8.17 -32.11 -6.29
C PHE A 11 -9.21 -31.07 -6.75
N TRP A 12 -9.83 -30.37 -5.80
CA TRP A 12 -10.78 -29.28 -6.13
C TRP A 12 -10.11 -28.14 -6.92
N ARG A 13 -8.83 -27.83 -6.63
CA ARG A 13 -8.06 -26.83 -7.41
C ARG A 13 -7.79 -27.30 -8.84
N VAL A 14 -7.50 -28.59 -9.06
CA VAL A 14 -7.37 -29.16 -10.42
C VAL A 14 -8.67 -29.00 -11.19
N LEU A 15 -9.78 -29.44 -10.61
CA LEU A 15 -11.09 -29.34 -11.25
C LEU A 15 -11.45 -27.89 -11.58
N ARG A 16 -11.29 -27.00 -10.61
CA ARG A 16 -11.53 -25.57 -10.81
C ARG A 16 -10.63 -24.99 -11.91
N ASN A 17 -9.34 -25.33 -11.93
CA ASN A 17 -8.40 -24.85 -12.93
C ASN A 17 -8.73 -25.39 -14.33
N ALA A 18 -9.23 -26.61 -14.42
CA ALA A 18 -9.73 -27.20 -15.68
C ALA A 18 -10.97 -26.41 -16.16
N CYS A 19 -11.96 -26.19 -15.28
CA CYS A 19 -13.12 -25.36 -15.60
C CYS A 19 -12.73 -23.93 -16.02
N ALA A 20 -11.78 -23.30 -15.32
CA ALA A 20 -11.31 -21.96 -15.66
C ALA A 20 -10.65 -21.89 -17.04
N ARG A 21 -10.02 -22.96 -17.50
CA ARG A 21 -9.46 -23.04 -18.87
C ARG A 21 -10.54 -23.15 -19.95
N LEU A 22 -11.67 -23.79 -19.63
CA LEU A 22 -12.79 -23.97 -20.54
C LEU A 22 -13.69 -22.73 -20.61
N LEU A 23 -13.81 -22.01 -19.49
CA LEU A 23 -14.77 -20.90 -19.33
C LEU A 23 -14.26 -19.54 -19.82
N GLY A 24 -13.00 -19.39 -20.18
CA GLY A 24 -12.52 -18.12 -20.73
C GLY A 24 -11.03 -17.97 -20.81
N ARG A 25 -10.60 -17.03 -21.66
CA ARG A 25 -9.20 -16.61 -21.75
C ARG A 25 -8.88 -15.71 -20.54
N PRO A 26 -7.79 -15.97 -19.79
CA PRO A 26 -7.37 -15.08 -18.72
C PRO A 26 -6.96 -13.71 -19.28
N PRO A 27 -7.03 -12.64 -18.46
CA PRO A 27 -6.50 -11.35 -18.86
C PRO A 27 -4.99 -11.41 -19.02
N HIS A 28 -4.46 -10.59 -19.90
CA HIS A 28 -3.02 -10.36 -20.02
C HIS A 28 -2.51 -9.55 -18.82
N TYR A 29 -3.28 -8.55 -18.41
CA TYR A 29 -2.98 -7.73 -17.24
C TYR A 29 -4.16 -7.71 -16.26
N VAL A 30 -3.83 -7.75 -14.97
CA VAL A 30 -4.81 -7.59 -13.90
C VAL A 30 -4.75 -6.17 -13.39
N SER A 31 -5.86 -5.43 -13.46
CA SER A 31 -5.97 -4.09 -12.92
C SER A 31 -6.28 -4.14 -11.43
N LEU A 32 -5.49 -3.40 -10.65
CA LEU A 32 -5.60 -3.25 -9.20
C LEU A 32 -5.62 -1.77 -8.85
N GLU A 33 -6.68 -1.30 -8.21
CA GLU A 33 -6.70 0.06 -7.66
C GLU A 33 -6.07 0.08 -6.27
N VAL A 34 -5.13 0.99 -6.05
CA VAL A 34 -4.49 1.22 -4.76
C VAL A 34 -4.74 2.68 -4.38
N SER A 35 -5.52 2.88 -3.32
CA SER A 35 -5.94 4.20 -2.86
C SER A 35 -6.16 4.23 -1.34
N GLY A 36 -6.02 5.39 -0.73
CA GLY A 36 -6.26 5.59 0.70
C GLY A 36 -5.29 4.82 1.59
N SER A 37 -5.80 4.19 2.65
CA SER A 37 -5.00 3.45 3.61
C SER A 37 -4.63 2.06 3.11
N LEU A 38 -3.43 1.60 3.47
CA LEU A 38 -2.92 0.27 3.14
C LEU A 38 -2.64 -0.51 4.45
N PRO A 39 -3.65 -1.20 5.00
CA PRO A 39 -3.47 -1.99 6.21
C PRO A 39 -2.59 -3.22 5.95
N GLU A 40 -1.85 -3.67 6.95
CA GLU A 40 -0.99 -4.86 6.83
C GLU A 40 -1.79 -6.14 6.60
N LEU A 41 -2.85 -6.33 7.39
CA LEU A 41 -3.71 -7.50 7.36
C LEU A 41 -5.10 -7.16 6.79
N GLU A 42 -5.74 -8.12 6.18
CA GLU A 42 -7.14 -7.96 5.77
C GLU A 42 -8.02 -7.65 6.99
N PRO A 43 -8.77 -6.53 6.98
CA PRO A 43 -9.69 -6.21 8.07
C PRO A 43 -10.73 -7.31 8.19
N ARG A 44 -10.88 -7.88 9.38
CA ARG A 44 -11.92 -8.86 9.69
C ARG A 44 -13.27 -8.15 9.74
N ILE A 45 -13.91 -8.02 8.59
CA ILE A 45 -15.23 -7.38 8.47
C ILE A 45 -16.29 -8.41 8.80
N GLY A 46 -17.13 -8.13 9.81
CA GLY A 46 -18.27 -8.96 10.17
C GLY A 46 -19.28 -9.06 9.02
N PHE A 47 -20.09 -10.15 9.00
CA PHE A 47 -21.09 -10.41 7.96
C PHE A 47 -22.04 -9.21 7.76
N LEU A 48 -22.48 -8.55 8.83
CA LEU A 48 -23.37 -7.38 8.77
C LEU A 48 -22.70 -6.17 8.13
N GLN A 49 -21.44 -5.88 8.47
CA GLN A 49 -20.66 -4.79 7.89
C GLN A 49 -20.40 -5.00 6.39
N ARG A 50 -20.19 -6.26 5.97
CA ARG A 50 -20.05 -6.62 4.55
C ARG A 50 -21.30 -6.31 3.74
N ARG A 51 -22.47 -6.46 4.37
CA ARG A 51 -23.76 -6.21 3.73
C ARG A 51 -24.14 -4.73 3.69
N LEU A 52 -23.66 -3.95 4.66
CA LEU A 52 -23.93 -2.52 4.77
C LEU A 52 -22.91 -1.65 3.99
N ARG A 53 -21.76 -2.19 3.64
CA ARG A 53 -20.76 -1.53 2.78
C ARG A 53 -20.49 -2.41 1.56
N PRO A 54 -21.34 -2.37 0.53
CA PRO A 54 -21.11 -3.08 -0.72
C PRO A 54 -20.02 -2.32 -1.50
N GLY A 55 -18.76 -2.67 -1.28
CA GLY A 55 -17.62 -2.14 -2.03
C GLY A 55 -16.43 -3.09 -1.87
N PRO A 56 -15.47 -3.07 -2.80
CA PRO A 56 -14.23 -3.79 -2.60
C PRO A 56 -13.54 -3.21 -1.35
N ALA A 57 -13.13 -4.09 -0.42
CA ALA A 57 -12.30 -3.68 0.70
C ALA A 57 -11.00 -3.09 0.14
N ALA A 58 -10.48 -2.02 0.79
CA ALA A 58 -9.16 -1.50 0.46
C ALA A 58 -8.14 -2.66 0.48
N PRO A 59 -7.27 -2.76 -0.53
CA PRO A 59 -6.30 -3.84 -0.57
C PRO A 59 -5.38 -3.74 0.65
N SER A 60 -5.20 -4.85 1.37
CA SER A 60 -4.19 -4.98 2.40
C SER A 60 -2.86 -5.44 1.80
N LEU A 61 -1.75 -5.25 2.50
CA LEU A 61 -0.44 -5.78 2.08
C LEU A 61 -0.49 -7.30 1.91
N GLU A 62 -1.12 -8.02 2.84
CA GLU A 62 -1.34 -9.47 2.74
C GLU A 62 -2.16 -9.84 1.50
N GLY A 63 -3.24 -9.07 1.25
CA GLY A 63 -4.08 -9.22 0.08
C GLY A 63 -3.30 -9.00 -1.23
N MET A 64 -2.53 -7.91 -1.30
CA MET A 64 -1.68 -7.59 -2.46
C MET A 64 -0.64 -8.69 -2.73
N ARG A 65 0.06 -9.16 -1.69
CA ARG A 65 1.00 -10.30 -1.80
C ARG A 65 0.33 -11.56 -2.35
N SER A 66 -0.86 -11.87 -1.85
CA SER A 66 -1.66 -13.02 -2.31
C SER A 66 -2.07 -12.86 -3.77
N ILE A 67 -2.50 -11.67 -4.19
CA ILE A 67 -2.91 -11.35 -5.57
C ILE A 67 -1.72 -11.47 -6.52
N LEU A 68 -0.60 -10.78 -6.22
CA LEU A 68 0.62 -10.83 -7.02
C LEU A 68 1.16 -12.27 -7.14
N GLY A 69 1.17 -13.01 -6.03
CA GLY A 69 1.56 -14.42 -6.03
C GLY A 69 0.67 -15.29 -6.92
N ARG A 70 -0.62 -14.98 -7.01
CA ARG A 70 -1.56 -15.70 -7.86
C ARG A 70 -1.41 -15.35 -9.33
N ILE A 71 -1.16 -14.09 -9.65
CA ILE A 71 -0.86 -13.65 -11.02
C ILE A 71 0.43 -14.31 -11.51
N ALA A 72 1.50 -14.26 -10.71
CA ALA A 72 2.78 -14.90 -11.03
C ALA A 72 2.71 -16.43 -11.22
N ALA A 73 1.71 -17.09 -10.62
CA ALA A 73 1.51 -18.54 -10.77
C ALA A 73 0.81 -18.93 -12.07
N ASP A 74 0.34 -17.98 -12.87
CA ASP A 74 -0.35 -18.22 -14.14
C ASP A 74 0.47 -17.61 -15.30
N ALA A 75 1.22 -18.45 -16.01
CA ALA A 75 2.08 -18.01 -17.12
C ALA A 75 1.33 -17.35 -18.30
N ARG A 76 -0.01 -17.35 -18.29
CA ARG A 76 -0.84 -16.70 -19.30
C ARG A 76 -1.09 -15.22 -18.95
N ALA A 77 -0.91 -14.84 -17.68
CA ALA A 77 -0.97 -13.45 -17.25
C ALA A 77 0.43 -12.83 -17.35
N GLN A 78 0.54 -11.73 -18.04
CA GLN A 78 1.81 -11.03 -18.27
C GLN A 78 2.19 -10.15 -17.11
N GLY A 79 1.18 -9.52 -16.44
CA GLY A 79 1.47 -8.58 -15.37
C GLY A 79 0.26 -7.97 -14.70
N VAL A 80 0.53 -6.84 -14.06
CA VAL A 80 -0.43 -6.04 -13.31
C VAL A 80 -0.40 -4.59 -13.76
N VAL A 81 -1.58 -3.96 -13.83
CA VAL A 81 -1.74 -2.52 -13.93
C VAL A 81 -2.15 -1.98 -12.57
N LEU A 82 -1.28 -1.20 -11.95
CA LEU A 82 -1.54 -0.52 -10.68
C LEU A 82 -2.14 0.84 -10.94
N ARG A 83 -3.44 0.99 -10.71
CA ARG A 83 -4.12 2.28 -10.76
C ARG A 83 -3.91 2.98 -9.42
N LEU A 84 -3.02 3.95 -9.42
CA LEU A 84 -2.60 4.68 -8.21
C LEU A 84 -3.39 5.97 -8.09
N ARG A 85 -4.05 6.12 -6.95
CA ARG A 85 -4.65 7.38 -6.49
C ARG A 85 -3.90 7.89 -5.27
N SER A 86 -4.36 9.01 -4.69
CA SER A 86 -3.80 9.51 -3.43
C SER A 86 -3.75 8.44 -2.35
N LEU A 87 -2.58 8.25 -1.77
CA LEU A 87 -2.29 7.24 -0.76
C LEU A 87 -2.15 7.86 0.62
N ASP A 88 -2.97 7.40 1.56
CA ASP A 88 -2.85 7.71 3.00
C ASP A 88 -2.26 6.50 3.74
N ALA A 89 -1.14 6.01 3.24
CA ALA A 89 -0.40 4.88 3.79
C ALA A 89 0.89 5.33 4.47
N GLY A 90 1.26 4.66 5.54
CA GLY A 90 2.55 4.88 6.20
C GLY A 90 3.73 4.45 5.31
N TRP A 91 4.88 5.09 5.46
CA TRP A 91 6.09 4.80 4.66
C TRP A 91 6.51 3.33 4.72
N ALA A 92 6.41 2.69 5.89
CA ALA A 92 6.74 1.27 6.05
C ALA A 92 5.83 0.37 5.18
N ALA A 93 4.54 0.69 5.09
CA ALA A 93 3.61 -0.06 4.25
C ALA A 93 3.88 0.16 2.75
N LEU A 94 4.25 1.39 2.36
CA LEU A 94 4.65 1.70 0.98
C LEU A 94 5.95 0.98 0.58
N GLU A 95 6.94 0.96 1.46
CA GLU A 95 8.20 0.25 1.26
C GLU A 95 7.98 -1.27 1.10
N GLU A 96 7.12 -1.85 1.95
CA GLU A 96 6.78 -3.28 1.86
C GLU A 96 6.06 -3.59 0.54
N LEU A 97 5.07 -2.76 0.13
CA LEU A 97 4.40 -2.94 -1.14
C LEU A 97 5.37 -2.77 -2.33
N ARG A 98 6.24 -1.76 -2.28
CA ARG A 98 7.30 -1.57 -3.29
C ARG A 98 8.17 -2.83 -3.40
N ARG A 99 8.58 -3.42 -2.28
CA ARG A 99 9.38 -4.66 -2.24
C ARG A 99 8.64 -5.84 -2.87
N GLU A 100 7.34 -5.98 -2.60
CA GLU A 100 6.52 -7.03 -3.23
C GLU A 100 6.39 -6.84 -4.76
N LEU A 101 6.26 -5.61 -5.23
CA LEU A 101 6.23 -5.29 -6.66
C LEU A 101 7.56 -5.62 -7.35
N LEU A 102 8.68 -5.22 -6.76
CA LEU A 102 10.02 -5.54 -7.26
C LEU A 102 10.27 -7.06 -7.26
N ALA A 103 9.83 -7.77 -6.21
CA ALA A 103 9.90 -9.23 -6.17
C ALA A 103 9.00 -9.89 -7.22
N PHE A 104 7.85 -9.31 -7.55
CA PHE A 104 6.98 -9.78 -8.63
C PHE A 104 7.66 -9.60 -10.00
N ARG A 105 8.28 -8.44 -10.25
CA ARG A 105 9.10 -8.17 -11.46
C ARG A 105 10.26 -9.15 -11.57
N GLY A 106 10.98 -9.40 -10.46
CA GLY A 106 12.07 -10.38 -10.42
C GLY A 106 11.67 -11.81 -10.74
N ARG A 107 10.37 -12.14 -10.68
CA ARG A 107 9.79 -13.42 -11.13
C ARG A 107 9.27 -13.39 -12.57
N GLY A 108 9.53 -12.32 -13.31
CA GLY A 108 9.14 -12.15 -14.71
C GLY A 108 7.75 -11.56 -14.92
N GLY A 109 7.10 -11.07 -13.86
CA GLY A 109 5.83 -10.33 -13.98
C GLY A 109 6.07 -8.87 -14.36
N ARG A 110 5.31 -8.33 -15.31
CA ARG A 110 5.37 -6.91 -15.69
C ARG A 110 4.47 -6.07 -14.77
N VAL A 111 4.98 -4.96 -14.28
CA VAL A 111 4.24 -3.98 -13.47
C VAL A 111 4.11 -2.68 -14.26
N VAL A 112 2.89 -2.24 -14.48
CA VAL A 112 2.58 -0.94 -15.08
C VAL A 112 1.89 -0.08 -14.03
N ALA A 113 2.46 1.06 -13.70
CA ALA A 113 1.81 2.04 -12.84
C ALA A 113 1.01 3.02 -13.71
N TYR A 114 -0.28 3.16 -13.41
CA TYR A 114 -1.14 4.14 -14.02
C TYR A 114 -1.58 5.18 -12.99
N LEU A 115 -1.08 6.38 -13.14
CA LEU A 115 -1.24 7.46 -12.19
C LEU A 115 -2.51 8.25 -12.49
N LEU A 116 -3.36 8.34 -11.47
CA LEU A 116 -4.60 9.12 -11.48
C LEU A 116 -4.39 10.38 -10.64
N ASP A 117 -4.95 11.50 -11.09
CA ASP A 117 -4.83 12.78 -10.39
C ASP A 117 -5.49 12.75 -8.99
N PRO A 118 -4.89 13.36 -7.96
CA PRO A 118 -3.55 13.96 -7.91
C PRO A 118 -2.45 12.92 -7.63
N VAL A 119 -1.25 13.14 -8.20
CA VAL A 119 -0.07 12.29 -8.00
C VAL A 119 0.86 12.94 -6.98
N ASP A 120 0.91 12.44 -5.78
CA ASP A 120 1.78 12.90 -4.71
C ASP A 120 3.10 12.10 -4.61
N SER A 121 4.01 12.53 -3.72
CA SER A 121 5.29 11.86 -3.49
C SER A 121 5.16 10.40 -3.08
N ARG A 122 4.08 10.00 -2.38
CA ARG A 122 3.86 8.62 -1.95
C ARG A 122 3.42 7.72 -3.11
N SER A 123 2.46 8.20 -3.90
CA SER A 123 1.98 7.49 -5.08
C SER A 123 3.10 7.32 -6.10
N TYR A 124 3.91 8.36 -6.29
CA TYR A 124 5.03 8.33 -7.22
C TYR A 124 6.18 7.44 -6.73
N TYR A 125 6.49 7.45 -5.43
CA TYR A 125 7.43 6.51 -4.81
C TYR A 125 7.10 5.06 -5.13
N LEU A 126 5.82 4.71 -5.07
CA LEU A 126 5.35 3.38 -5.41
C LEU A 126 5.41 3.11 -6.91
N ALA A 127 5.05 4.11 -7.74
CA ALA A 127 5.11 4.01 -9.20
C ALA A 127 6.53 3.73 -9.71
N CYS A 128 7.56 4.26 -9.04
CA CYS A 128 8.97 3.98 -9.35
C CYS A 128 9.38 2.50 -9.16
N ALA A 129 8.49 1.63 -8.65
CA ALA A 129 8.70 0.19 -8.66
C ALA A 129 8.21 -0.49 -9.95
N ALA A 130 7.53 0.23 -10.84
CA ALA A 130 6.98 -0.32 -12.07
C ALA A 130 8.03 -0.42 -13.18
N ASP A 131 7.72 -1.23 -14.20
CA ASP A 131 8.46 -1.28 -15.46
C ASP A 131 8.09 -0.13 -16.40
N GLU A 132 6.86 0.39 -16.24
CA GLU A 132 6.33 1.48 -17.03
C GLU A 132 5.43 2.36 -16.15
N VAL A 133 5.61 3.67 -16.21
CA VAL A 133 4.84 4.67 -15.45
C VAL A 133 4.05 5.52 -16.44
N LEU A 134 2.74 5.36 -16.40
CA LEU A 134 1.79 6.08 -17.25
C LEU A 134 0.94 7.02 -16.40
N ALA A 135 0.44 8.08 -16.99
CA ALA A 135 -0.48 9.00 -16.33
C ALA A 135 -1.64 9.39 -17.23
N THR A 136 -2.76 9.80 -16.63
CA THR A 136 -3.84 10.47 -17.37
C THR A 136 -3.36 11.84 -17.89
N PRO A 137 -3.85 12.31 -19.05
CA PRO A 137 -3.39 13.59 -19.66
C PRO A 137 -3.55 14.81 -18.76
N LEU A 138 -4.52 14.79 -17.85
CA LEU A 138 -4.80 15.91 -16.93
C LEU A 138 -4.12 15.75 -15.57
N ALA A 139 -3.31 14.71 -15.37
CA ALA A 139 -2.63 14.49 -14.11
C ALA A 139 -1.61 15.59 -13.81
N THR A 140 -1.54 15.95 -12.54
CA THR A 140 -0.48 16.80 -11.98
C THR A 140 0.46 15.93 -11.16
N VAL A 141 1.72 15.87 -11.58
CA VAL A 141 2.77 15.13 -10.88
C VAL A 141 3.42 16.05 -9.84
N ALA A 142 2.92 15.97 -8.60
CA ALA A 142 3.31 16.82 -7.49
C ALA A 142 4.28 16.12 -6.54
N VAL A 143 5.44 15.71 -7.04
CA VAL A 143 6.51 15.10 -6.24
C VAL A 143 7.35 16.19 -5.56
N THR A 144 6.72 16.95 -4.67
CA THR A 144 7.29 18.17 -4.05
C THR A 144 8.12 17.90 -2.79
N GLY A 145 8.56 16.66 -2.58
CA GLY A 145 9.32 16.27 -1.40
C GLY A 145 8.43 15.88 -0.21
N LEU A 146 8.96 16.01 0.99
CA LEU A 146 8.31 15.55 2.22
C LEU A 146 8.27 16.64 3.27
N ARG A 147 7.21 16.66 4.06
CA ARG A 147 7.10 17.53 5.23
C ARG A 147 6.55 16.77 6.44
N THR A 148 6.96 17.20 7.63
CA THR A 148 6.32 16.80 8.88
C THR A 148 5.70 18.02 9.56
N ARG A 149 4.60 17.82 10.27
CA ARG A 149 3.91 18.86 11.00
C ARG A 149 3.55 18.33 12.39
N VAL A 150 3.88 19.13 13.41
CA VAL A 150 3.47 18.88 14.80
C VAL A 150 2.64 20.06 15.28
N ASN A 151 1.51 19.78 15.88
CA ASN A 151 0.66 20.80 16.49
C ASN A 151 0.99 20.91 17.98
N PHE A 152 1.36 22.10 18.43
CA PHE A 152 1.62 22.41 19.83
C PHE A 152 0.37 23.03 20.45
N LEU A 153 -0.11 22.46 21.55
CA LEU A 153 -1.38 22.81 22.18
C LEU A 153 -1.20 23.63 23.45
N LYS A 154 0.04 23.88 23.93
CA LYS A 154 0.28 24.61 25.18
C LYS A 154 -0.50 25.92 25.28
N ASN A 155 -0.39 26.79 24.28
CA ASN A 155 -1.10 28.06 24.27
C ASN A 155 -2.63 27.92 24.30
N ALA A 156 -3.17 26.85 23.72
CA ALA A 156 -4.61 26.59 23.76
C ALA A 156 -5.06 26.12 25.15
N LEU A 157 -4.25 25.27 25.79
CA LEU A 157 -4.47 24.77 27.14
C LEU A 157 -4.39 25.93 28.17
N ASP A 158 -3.37 26.79 28.07
CA ASP A 158 -3.20 27.96 28.93
C ASP A 158 -4.42 28.86 28.87
N ARG A 159 -5.05 29.09 27.69
CA ARG A 159 -6.24 29.92 27.52
C ARG A 159 -7.48 29.39 28.24
N VAL A 160 -7.57 28.08 28.42
CA VAL A 160 -8.68 27.44 29.15
C VAL A 160 -8.32 27.10 30.60
N GLY A 161 -7.16 27.59 31.09
CA GLY A 161 -6.71 27.39 32.46
C GLY A 161 -6.24 25.95 32.76
N VAL A 162 -5.81 25.20 31.75
CA VAL A 162 -5.29 23.84 31.90
C VAL A 162 -3.77 23.84 31.77
N GLU A 163 -3.09 23.41 32.81
CA GLU A 163 -1.66 23.21 32.83
C GLU A 163 -1.36 21.70 32.70
N ALA A 164 -0.53 21.36 31.70
CA ALA A 164 -0.09 19.97 31.49
C ALA A 164 1.25 19.72 32.20
N GLU A 165 1.32 18.68 33.00
CA GLU A 165 2.56 18.21 33.62
C GLU A 165 3.04 16.93 32.91
N VAL A 166 4.32 16.90 32.50
CA VAL A 166 4.90 15.76 31.81
C VAL A 166 6.19 15.36 32.52
N VAL A 167 6.22 14.12 33.00
CA VAL A 167 7.43 13.52 33.57
C VAL A 167 8.09 12.62 32.54
N ALA A 168 9.26 13.02 32.07
CA ALA A 168 10.06 12.26 31.10
C ALA A 168 11.40 11.83 31.68
N VAL A 169 11.78 10.57 31.45
CA VAL A 169 13.05 10.00 31.96
C VAL A 169 14.25 10.27 31.06
N SER A 170 14.02 10.87 29.87
CA SER A 170 15.05 11.20 28.90
C SER A 170 14.60 12.36 28.02
N PRO A 171 15.51 13.27 27.61
CA PRO A 171 15.16 14.39 26.73
C PRO A 171 14.63 13.95 25.36
N TYR A 172 14.95 12.71 24.91
CA TYR A 172 14.41 12.13 23.69
C TYR A 172 13.00 11.52 23.84
N LYS A 173 12.41 11.53 25.06
CA LYS A 173 11.03 11.13 25.31
C LYS A 173 10.08 12.33 25.14
N SER A 174 10.00 12.84 23.92
CA SER A 174 9.34 14.11 23.57
C SER A 174 7.84 13.99 23.25
N ALA A 175 7.19 12.84 23.54
CA ALA A 175 5.76 12.65 23.28
C ALA A 175 4.85 13.66 24.00
N GLY A 176 5.28 14.19 25.14
CA GLY A 176 4.59 15.22 25.90
C GLY A 176 4.84 16.68 25.46
N ASP A 177 5.91 16.93 24.68
CA ASP A 177 6.29 18.26 24.23
C ASP A 177 5.13 19.07 23.63
N PRO A 178 4.21 18.51 22.81
CA PRO A 178 3.09 19.24 22.24
C PRO A 178 2.16 19.89 23.28
N TYR A 179 2.13 19.40 24.50
CA TYR A 179 1.25 19.90 25.57
C TYR A 179 1.92 20.92 26.48
N VAL A 180 3.28 20.87 26.61
CA VAL A 180 4.05 21.70 27.56
C VAL A 180 4.95 22.71 26.88
N ARG A 181 5.07 22.68 25.55
CA ARG A 181 5.91 23.59 24.75
C ARG A 181 5.12 24.22 23.61
N ASN A 182 5.63 25.31 23.08
CA ASN A 182 5.08 25.99 21.90
C ASN A 182 5.86 25.71 20.61
N ASP A 183 7.00 25.03 20.71
CA ASP A 183 7.87 24.63 19.58
C ASP A 183 8.62 23.35 19.96
N PHE A 184 9.29 22.75 18.98
CA PHE A 184 10.15 21.60 19.17
C PHE A 184 11.24 21.85 20.23
N SER A 185 11.45 20.85 21.10
CA SER A 185 12.74 20.77 21.80
C SER A 185 13.86 20.47 20.79
N ARG A 186 15.09 20.71 21.18
CA ARG A 186 16.25 20.39 20.33
C ARG A 186 16.24 18.91 19.93
N GLU A 187 16.02 18.05 20.89
CA GLU A 187 16.03 16.59 20.73
C GLU A 187 14.85 16.11 19.88
N SER A 188 13.68 16.70 20.07
CA SER A 188 12.49 16.40 19.28
C SER A 188 12.66 16.83 17.82
N ARG A 189 13.26 18.00 17.60
CA ARG A 189 13.60 18.51 16.26
C ARG A 189 14.61 17.58 15.56
N GLU A 190 15.70 17.21 16.24
CA GLU A 190 16.71 16.30 15.73
C GLU A 190 16.10 14.95 15.29
N GLN A 191 15.20 14.37 16.12
CA GLN A 191 14.51 13.13 15.77
C GLN A 191 13.62 13.28 14.53
N ALA A 192 12.84 14.38 14.46
CA ALA A 192 11.94 14.65 13.35
C ALA A 192 12.72 14.87 12.03
N GLU A 193 13.76 15.68 12.07
CA GLU A 193 14.62 15.97 10.92
C GLU A 193 15.33 14.71 10.42
N ARG A 194 15.93 13.92 11.31
CA ARG A 194 16.60 12.67 10.95
C ARG A 194 15.65 11.65 10.31
N LEU A 195 14.42 11.56 10.81
CA LEU A 195 13.40 10.67 10.24
C LEU A 195 12.96 11.15 8.87
N LEU A 196 12.76 12.48 8.72
CA LEU A 196 12.35 13.09 7.47
C LEU A 196 13.43 12.95 6.39
N GLU A 197 14.68 13.20 6.76
CA GLU A 197 15.86 13.07 5.91
C GLU A 197 16.00 11.66 5.33
N ARG A 198 15.92 10.63 6.18
CA ARG A 198 15.96 9.24 5.72
C ARG A 198 14.85 8.88 4.74
N ARG A 199 13.63 9.36 5.00
CA ARG A 199 12.49 9.13 4.09
C ARG A 199 12.67 9.87 2.76
N TYR A 200 13.25 11.05 2.82
CA TYR A 200 13.55 11.83 1.61
C TYR A 200 14.64 11.16 0.77
N GLU A 201 15.71 10.68 1.40
CA GLU A 201 16.74 9.89 0.74
C GLU A 201 16.17 8.63 0.05
N GLU A 202 15.24 7.93 0.72
CA GLU A 202 14.52 6.79 0.13
C GLU A 202 13.69 7.19 -1.09
N LEU A 203 12.99 8.32 -1.03
CA LEU A 203 12.23 8.85 -2.17
C LEU A 203 13.13 9.17 -3.34
N VAL A 204 14.22 9.91 -3.09
CA VAL A 204 15.20 10.28 -4.13
C VAL A 204 15.82 9.03 -4.75
N ARG A 205 16.21 8.05 -3.93
CA ARG A 205 16.75 6.78 -4.40
C ARG A 205 15.74 6.01 -5.27
N ALA A 206 14.48 5.94 -4.83
CA ALA A 206 13.43 5.27 -5.58
C ALA A 206 13.19 5.89 -6.96
N ILE A 207 13.24 7.22 -7.04
CA ILE A 207 13.14 7.96 -8.31
C ILE A 207 14.37 7.71 -9.18
N SER A 208 15.56 7.83 -8.61
CA SER A 208 16.82 7.59 -9.32
C SER A 208 16.85 6.18 -9.95
N GLU A 209 16.56 5.15 -9.15
CA GLU A 209 16.55 3.75 -9.59
C GLU A 209 15.40 3.44 -10.57
N GLY A 210 14.20 3.95 -10.28
CA GLY A 210 13.00 3.65 -11.05
C GLY A 210 12.88 4.41 -12.37
N ARG A 211 13.61 5.51 -12.51
CA ARG A 211 13.60 6.36 -13.71
C ARG A 211 14.95 6.43 -14.45
N ASP A 212 15.92 5.62 -13.98
CA ASP A 212 17.30 5.61 -14.52
C ASP A 212 17.92 7.02 -14.55
N LEU A 213 17.68 7.79 -13.49
CA LEU A 213 18.20 9.15 -13.33
C LEU A 213 19.38 9.16 -12.36
N GLY A 214 20.36 10.05 -12.62
CA GLY A 214 21.38 10.35 -11.64
C GLY A 214 20.79 10.96 -10.36
N HIS A 215 21.47 10.77 -9.21
CA HIS A 215 20.98 11.30 -7.93
C HIS A 215 20.71 12.82 -7.97
N LYS A 216 21.60 13.62 -8.61
CA LYS A 216 21.40 15.06 -8.76
C LYS A 216 20.22 15.40 -9.66
N GLU A 217 20.00 14.61 -10.70
CA GLU A 217 18.87 14.80 -11.60
C GLU A 217 17.55 14.48 -10.88
N ALA A 218 17.49 13.40 -10.10
CA ALA A 218 16.32 13.08 -9.29
C ALA A 218 15.97 14.22 -8.31
N LEU A 219 16.97 14.81 -7.65
CA LEU A 219 16.79 16.00 -6.81
C LEU A 219 16.24 17.18 -7.61
N ALA A 220 16.81 17.48 -8.78
CA ALA A 220 16.35 18.58 -9.63
C ALA A 220 14.90 18.39 -10.09
N ARG A 221 14.47 17.14 -10.35
CA ARG A 221 13.05 16.83 -10.68
C ARG A 221 12.12 17.08 -9.50
N ILE A 222 12.55 16.76 -8.29
CA ILE A 222 11.76 17.04 -7.07
C ILE A 222 11.66 18.55 -6.84
N ASP A 223 12.76 19.26 -6.98
CA ASP A 223 12.82 20.73 -6.75
C ASP A 223 11.99 21.51 -7.81
N GLY A 224 11.90 20.99 -9.03
CA GLY A 224 11.12 21.61 -10.12
C GLY A 224 9.62 21.28 -10.08
N ALA A 225 9.17 20.30 -9.27
CA ALA A 225 7.76 19.92 -9.20
C ALA A 225 6.87 21.03 -8.58
N PRO A 226 5.57 21.11 -8.94
CA PRO A 226 4.79 20.14 -9.71
C PRO A 226 4.90 20.29 -11.23
N TYR A 227 4.64 19.21 -11.96
CA TYR A 227 4.61 19.17 -13.42
C TYR A 227 3.24 18.76 -13.93
N ALA A 228 2.79 19.32 -15.06
CA ALA A 228 1.70 18.74 -15.82
C ALA A 228 2.15 17.42 -16.46
N ALA A 229 1.23 16.50 -16.77
CA ALA A 229 1.58 15.20 -17.32
C ALA A 229 2.47 15.22 -18.56
N PRO A 230 2.22 16.10 -19.57
CA PRO A 230 3.12 16.23 -20.72
C PRO A 230 4.53 16.69 -20.33
N GLU A 231 4.63 17.66 -19.42
CA GLU A 231 5.90 18.15 -18.91
C GLU A 231 6.65 17.07 -18.10
N ALA A 232 5.93 16.32 -17.26
CA ALA A 232 6.51 15.19 -16.52
C ALA A 232 7.05 14.09 -17.44
N LEU A 233 6.43 13.88 -18.60
CA LEU A 233 6.93 13.00 -19.64
C LEU A 233 8.26 13.52 -20.22
N ASP A 234 8.33 14.82 -20.59
CA ASP A 234 9.54 15.45 -21.09
C ASP A 234 10.68 15.43 -20.08
N GLN A 235 10.34 15.49 -18.78
CA GLN A 235 11.29 15.39 -17.67
C GLN A 235 11.73 13.96 -17.36
N GLY A 236 11.24 12.94 -18.07
CA GLY A 236 11.56 11.54 -17.84
C GLY A 236 10.90 10.93 -16.58
N LEU A 237 9.94 11.62 -15.99
CA LEU A 237 9.18 11.12 -14.84
C LEU A 237 8.06 10.15 -15.24
N LEU A 238 7.61 10.20 -16.49
CA LEU A 238 6.62 9.31 -17.07
C LEU A 238 7.18 8.62 -18.32
N ASP A 239 6.63 7.46 -18.67
CA ASP A 239 6.92 6.74 -19.92
C ASP A 239 5.84 6.99 -20.97
N GLY A 240 4.72 7.59 -20.57
CA GLY A 240 3.65 7.95 -21.47
C GLY A 240 2.46 8.58 -20.77
N VAL A 241 1.66 9.22 -21.59
CA VAL A 241 0.41 9.86 -21.20
C VAL A 241 -0.69 9.29 -22.08
N CYS A 242 -1.75 8.74 -21.47
CA CYS A 242 -2.88 8.17 -22.20
C CYS A 242 -4.14 8.18 -21.32
N TYR A 243 -5.31 8.08 -21.94
CA TYR A 243 -6.54 7.82 -21.21
C TYR A 243 -6.64 6.36 -20.78
N GLU A 244 -7.49 6.07 -19.80
CA GLU A 244 -7.63 4.71 -19.23
C GLU A 244 -8.15 3.69 -20.26
N ASP A 245 -9.02 4.12 -21.17
CA ASP A 245 -9.56 3.29 -22.24
C ASP A 245 -8.54 2.98 -23.36
N GLU A 246 -7.45 3.72 -23.44
CA GLU A 246 -6.33 3.48 -24.35
C GLU A 246 -5.31 2.47 -23.80
N LEU A 247 -5.35 2.17 -22.49
CA LEU A 247 -4.43 1.21 -21.86
C LEU A 247 -4.41 -0.17 -22.54
N PRO A 248 -5.53 -0.77 -22.98
CA PRO A 248 -5.52 -2.05 -23.66
C PRO A 248 -4.75 -2.02 -24.99
N GLU A 249 -4.78 -0.92 -25.72
CA GLU A 249 -4.01 -0.74 -26.96
C GLU A 249 -2.53 -0.59 -26.67
N ARG A 250 -2.19 0.30 -25.74
CA ARG A 250 -0.81 0.57 -25.35
C ARG A 250 -0.09 -0.65 -24.78
N LEU A 251 -0.78 -1.46 -23.99
CA LEU A 251 -0.24 -2.67 -23.37
C LEU A 251 -0.28 -3.90 -24.28
N GLY A 252 -0.97 -3.79 -25.40
CA GLY A 252 -1.02 -4.79 -26.46
C GLY A 252 0.21 -4.76 -27.35
N GLY A 253 0.36 -5.77 -28.17
CA GLY A 253 1.29 -5.73 -29.30
C GLY A 253 0.63 -5.04 -30.51
N GLU A 254 1.36 -4.95 -31.61
CA GLU A 254 0.87 -4.33 -32.87
C GLU A 254 -0.38 -5.02 -33.44
N GLU A 255 -0.59 -6.31 -33.11
CA GLU A 255 -1.69 -7.11 -33.71
C GLU A 255 -2.90 -7.33 -32.79
N GLU A 256 -2.77 -7.25 -31.48
CA GLU A 256 -3.87 -7.55 -30.53
C GLU A 256 -3.86 -6.61 -29.32
N ARG A 257 -5.03 -6.04 -28.99
CA ARG A 257 -5.26 -5.28 -27.76
C ARG A 257 -5.05 -6.18 -26.54
N ALA A 258 -4.34 -5.69 -25.51
CA ALA A 258 -4.20 -6.42 -24.27
C ALA A 258 -5.56 -6.57 -23.57
N ARG A 259 -5.84 -7.75 -23.05
CA ARG A 259 -6.99 -7.97 -22.19
C ARG A 259 -6.65 -7.53 -20.78
N VAL A 260 -7.19 -6.41 -20.35
CA VAL A 260 -7.07 -5.88 -18.99
C VAL A 260 -8.35 -6.17 -18.24
N ALA A 261 -8.28 -6.73 -17.05
CA ALA A 261 -9.44 -7.01 -16.23
C ALA A 261 -9.18 -6.72 -14.76
N GLU A 262 -10.18 -6.18 -14.07
CA GLU A 262 -10.12 -6.00 -12.62
C GLU A 262 -9.97 -7.33 -11.88
N TRP A 263 -9.34 -7.30 -10.70
CA TRP A 263 -9.11 -8.48 -9.87
C TRP A 263 -10.37 -9.31 -9.63
N GLY A 264 -11.52 -8.64 -9.40
CA GLY A 264 -12.80 -9.30 -9.15
C GLY A 264 -13.23 -10.27 -10.26
N ALA A 265 -12.99 -9.89 -11.52
CA ALA A 265 -13.24 -10.72 -12.71
C ALA A 265 -12.06 -11.67 -12.98
N ALA A 266 -10.84 -11.16 -12.97
CA ALA A 266 -9.61 -11.88 -13.28
C ALA A 266 -9.42 -13.14 -12.40
N ARG A 267 -9.70 -13.04 -11.10
CA ARG A 267 -9.54 -14.16 -10.14
C ARG A 267 -10.32 -15.41 -10.51
N ARG A 268 -11.35 -15.31 -11.36
CA ARG A 268 -12.17 -16.44 -11.79
C ARG A 268 -11.46 -17.28 -12.86
N SER A 269 -10.76 -16.64 -13.78
CA SER A 269 -10.05 -17.25 -14.90
C SER A 269 -8.58 -17.59 -14.61
N LEU A 270 -7.98 -16.93 -13.62
CA LEU A 270 -6.62 -17.20 -13.21
C LEU A 270 -6.48 -18.53 -12.47
N ARG A 271 -5.36 -19.22 -12.73
CA ARG A 271 -4.99 -20.46 -12.07
C ARG A 271 -4.83 -20.26 -10.56
N VAL A 272 -5.29 -21.24 -9.79
CA VAL A 272 -5.00 -21.32 -8.36
C VAL A 272 -3.83 -22.28 -8.16
N PRO A 273 -2.71 -21.81 -7.57
CA PRO A 273 -1.57 -22.66 -7.31
C PRO A 273 -1.91 -23.79 -6.34
N PHE A 274 -1.21 -24.92 -6.44
CA PHE A 274 -1.39 -26.04 -5.52
C PHE A 274 -1.04 -25.63 -4.11
N ARG A 275 -1.82 -26.15 -3.16
CA ARG A 275 -1.54 -25.98 -1.75
C ARG A 275 -0.40 -26.93 -1.37
N ARG A 276 0.63 -26.37 -0.78
CA ARG A 276 1.73 -27.13 -0.18
C ARG A 276 1.72 -26.85 1.32
N SER A 277 1.56 -27.89 2.12
CA SER A 277 1.70 -27.74 3.57
C SER A 277 3.18 -27.55 3.92
N PRO A 278 3.51 -26.44 4.61
CA PRO A 278 4.89 -26.23 5.03
C PRO A 278 5.26 -27.25 6.11
N ARG A 279 6.50 -27.76 6.03
CA ARG A 279 7.05 -28.70 7.04
C ARG A 279 7.26 -28.03 8.40
N ARG A 280 7.52 -26.72 8.39
CA ARG A 280 7.69 -25.91 9.60
C ARG A 280 6.67 -24.77 9.56
N ARG A 281 6.13 -24.41 10.71
CA ARG A 281 5.15 -23.33 10.86
C ARG A 281 5.62 -22.37 11.93
N VAL A 282 5.37 -21.09 11.73
CA VAL A 282 5.50 -20.04 12.72
C VAL A 282 4.09 -19.64 13.13
N GLY A 283 3.81 -19.64 14.41
CA GLY A 283 2.56 -19.10 14.96
C GLY A 283 2.67 -17.58 15.06
N LEU A 284 1.69 -16.86 14.52
CA LEU A 284 1.56 -15.42 14.68
C LEU A 284 0.38 -15.14 15.59
N VAL A 285 0.63 -14.49 16.73
CA VAL A 285 -0.41 -14.00 17.65
C VAL A 285 -0.45 -12.48 17.51
N SER A 286 -1.57 -11.98 16.99
CA SER A 286 -1.77 -10.53 16.80
C SER A 286 -2.55 -9.96 17.97
N LEU A 287 -2.01 -8.90 18.58
CA LEU A 287 -2.66 -8.11 19.61
C LEU A 287 -2.97 -6.73 19.06
N SER A 288 -4.25 -6.36 19.04
CA SER A 288 -4.70 -5.07 18.53
C SER A 288 -5.47 -4.31 19.60
N GLY A 289 -5.24 -2.99 19.66
CA GLY A 289 -5.94 -2.10 20.59
C GLY A 289 -5.24 -1.92 21.92
N THR A 290 -5.96 -1.33 22.90
CA THR A 290 -5.43 -1.08 24.24
C THR A 290 -5.35 -2.38 25.04
N ILE A 291 -4.19 -2.66 25.62
CA ILE A 291 -4.01 -3.84 26.49
C ILE A 291 -4.67 -3.57 27.83
N VAL A 292 -5.61 -4.42 28.22
CA VAL A 292 -6.37 -4.31 29.48
C VAL A 292 -6.39 -5.64 30.21
N ARG A 293 -6.67 -5.58 31.52
CA ARG A 293 -6.96 -6.79 32.30
C ARG A 293 -8.36 -7.31 31.96
N GLY A 294 -8.54 -8.64 31.93
CA GLY A 294 -9.81 -9.27 31.66
C GLY A 294 -9.98 -9.70 30.21
N ARG A 295 -11.22 -9.76 29.73
CA ARG A 295 -11.54 -10.24 28.38
C ARG A 295 -11.44 -9.14 27.33
N SER A 296 -11.00 -9.52 26.13
CA SER A 296 -11.00 -8.62 24.96
C SER A 296 -12.41 -8.12 24.65
N ARG A 297 -12.51 -6.82 24.35
CA ARG A 297 -13.78 -6.17 23.94
C ARG A 297 -13.57 -5.42 22.64
N ARG A 298 -14.57 -5.53 21.78
CA ARG A 298 -14.65 -4.75 20.56
C ARG A 298 -16.00 -4.03 20.54
N LEU A 299 -15.96 -2.72 20.62
CA LEU A 299 -17.17 -1.92 20.53
C LEU A 299 -17.69 -1.93 19.09
N PRO A 300 -18.99 -2.14 18.86
CA PRO A 300 -19.57 -2.17 17.52
C PRO A 300 -19.51 -0.82 16.80
N VAL A 301 -19.35 0.26 17.56
CA VAL A 301 -19.22 1.63 17.04
C VAL A 301 -17.96 2.25 17.65
N PRO A 302 -17.05 2.83 16.84
CA PRO A 302 -15.89 3.55 17.37
C PRO A 302 -16.36 4.84 18.04
N VAL A 303 -16.27 4.88 19.37
CA VAL A 303 -16.54 6.10 20.15
C VAL A 303 -15.19 6.77 20.43
N PRO A 304 -14.96 8.01 19.97
CA PRO A 304 -13.64 8.66 20.02
C PRO A 304 -13.01 8.77 21.41
N VAL A 305 -13.83 8.79 22.47
CA VAL A 305 -13.38 8.96 23.87
C VAL A 305 -13.35 7.65 24.66
N LEU A 306 -14.13 6.63 24.26
CA LEU A 306 -14.27 5.36 25.00
C LEU A 306 -13.39 4.21 24.49
N GLY A 307 -12.47 4.52 23.58
CA GLY A 307 -11.50 3.56 23.09
C GLY A 307 -12.05 2.61 22.01
N GLY A 308 -11.15 2.19 21.15
CA GLY A 308 -11.41 1.22 20.10
C GLY A 308 -11.35 -0.22 20.61
N GLU A 309 -10.72 -1.09 19.84
CA GLU A 309 -10.48 -2.49 20.17
C GLU A 309 -9.60 -2.62 21.44
N GLN A 310 -9.98 -3.52 22.34
CA GLN A 310 -9.23 -3.82 23.57
C GLN A 310 -8.76 -5.25 23.55
N ALA A 311 -7.47 -5.47 23.79
CA ALA A 311 -6.86 -6.77 23.98
C ALA A 311 -6.83 -7.11 25.47
N GLY A 312 -7.68 -8.05 25.89
CA GLY A 312 -7.77 -8.48 27.29
C GLY A 312 -6.83 -9.63 27.60
N SER A 313 -6.14 -9.57 28.75
CA SER A 313 -5.20 -10.60 29.21
C SER A 313 -5.79 -12.00 29.18
N ASP A 314 -7.03 -12.17 29.64
CA ASP A 314 -7.68 -13.47 29.76
C ASP A 314 -7.99 -14.12 28.39
N THR A 315 -8.19 -13.29 27.35
CA THR A 315 -8.41 -13.79 25.99
C THR A 315 -7.10 -14.17 25.31
N VAL A 316 -6.01 -13.52 25.67
CA VAL A 316 -4.70 -13.73 25.04
C VAL A 316 -4.00 -14.96 25.62
N VAL A 317 -4.21 -15.24 26.90
CA VAL A 317 -3.58 -16.35 27.64
C VAL A 317 -4.36 -17.66 27.50
N ALA A 318 -5.67 -17.59 27.18
CA ALA A 318 -6.53 -18.78 26.99
C ALA A 318 -6.31 -19.40 25.59
#